data_223221ab272763ab2fa171482307eaea
#
_entry.id   223221ab272763ab2fa171482307eaea
#
_cell.length_a   1.000
_cell.length_b   1.000
_cell.length_c   1.000
_cell.angle_alpha   90.00
_cell.angle_beta   90.00
_cell.angle_gamma   90.00
#
_symmetry.space_group_name_H-M   'P 1'
#
loop_
_entity.id
_entity.type
_entity.pdbx_description
1 polymer ?
#
loop_
_entity_poly.entity_id
_entity_poly.type
_entity_poly.pdbx_seq_one_letter_code
_entity_poly.pdbx_strand_id
1 'polypeptide(L)'
;NPVQHGEVFVTDDGAETDLDLGHYERFIDENLTKNSNVTTGKIYWTVLNKERRGDYLGGTVQVIPHITNEIKERIYRVGKETSTDVVITEIGGTVGDIESTPFLEAIRQFVGEVGRENAMYIHVTLVPFISGSNELKSKPTQHSVKELLSIGIQPNIVVCRTELEIPKDMAEKISLFCNVRKEDIIQNMTAPSLYEVPMMLENEGLADSVCHHLGLENRKPDLSEWTAMVERQKNANKTVTIGLVGKYVALPDAYLSVAEALRHGGINNDADVEILWINSEEITADTAEEKLSCCDGIIVPGGFGDRGIEGMIEAIHYARVNKIPLFGICLGMQMAVVEFARNVAGLADANSSEFTPDGKNNVIDIMDDQKDITDKGGTMRLGL
;
A
#
# COMPACT_ATOMS: atom_id res chain seq x y z
N ASN A 1 -1.33 10.86 6.05
CA ASN A 1 -2.68 11.42 6.08
C ASN A 1 -3.59 10.58 5.18
N PRO A 2 -4.52 9.77 5.75
CA PRO A 2 -5.37 8.86 4.97
C PRO A 2 -6.19 9.54 3.87
N VAL A 3 -6.49 10.82 4.02
CA VAL A 3 -7.29 11.61 3.06
C VAL A 3 -6.49 12.00 1.81
N GLN A 4 -5.16 11.98 1.88
CA GLN A 4 -4.30 12.43 0.77
C GLN A 4 -3.47 11.30 0.15
N HIS A 5 -3.04 10.32 0.97
CA HIS A 5 -2.09 9.30 0.56
C HIS A 5 -2.61 7.87 0.75
N GLY A 6 -3.89 7.74 1.11
CA GLY A 6 -4.45 6.44 1.42
C GLY A 6 -4.11 5.95 2.84
N GLU A 7 -4.26 4.66 3.05
CA GLU A 7 -4.05 4.00 4.34
C GLU A 7 -2.62 4.17 4.86
N VAL A 8 -2.50 4.39 6.16
CA VAL A 8 -1.23 4.25 6.87
C VAL A 8 -1.14 2.80 7.34
N PHE A 9 -0.26 2.04 6.70
CA PHE A 9 0.00 0.66 7.07
C PHE A 9 0.95 0.60 8.26
N VAL A 10 0.67 -0.25 9.23
CA VAL A 10 1.48 -0.39 10.44
C VAL A 10 2.06 -1.79 10.50
N THR A 11 3.40 -1.87 10.54
CA THR A 11 4.12 -3.13 10.66
C THR A 11 3.96 -3.76 12.06
N ASP A 12 4.25 -5.04 12.21
CA ASP A 12 4.18 -5.74 13.52
C ASP A 12 5.05 -5.09 14.60
N ASP A 13 6.17 -4.48 14.22
CA ASP A 13 7.05 -3.74 15.12
C ASP A 13 6.64 -2.28 15.33
N GLY A 14 5.41 -1.92 14.95
CA GLY A 14 4.76 -0.64 15.25
C GLY A 14 5.14 0.53 14.34
N ALA A 15 5.87 0.32 13.24
CA ALA A 15 6.22 1.40 12.35
C ALA A 15 5.05 1.81 11.44
N GLU A 16 4.78 3.10 11.39
CA GLU A 16 3.86 3.68 10.41
C GLU A 16 4.55 3.79 9.05
N THR A 17 3.92 3.24 8.02
CA THR A 17 4.49 3.13 6.69
C THR A 17 3.48 3.48 5.61
N ASP A 18 3.92 3.46 4.37
CA ASP A 18 3.06 3.59 3.20
C ASP A 18 2.16 2.34 3.01
N LEU A 19 1.04 2.53 2.33
CA LEU A 19 0.07 1.46 2.05
C LEU A 19 0.66 0.31 1.21
N ASP A 20 1.70 0.58 0.44
CA ASP A 20 2.34 -0.41 -0.43
C ASP A 20 2.92 -1.59 0.36
N LEU A 21 3.38 -1.36 1.61
CA LEU A 21 3.88 -2.45 2.44
C LEU A 21 2.80 -3.51 2.74
N GLY A 22 1.55 -3.10 2.88
CA GLY A 22 0.43 -4.02 3.00
C GLY A 22 0.25 -4.91 1.77
N HIS A 23 0.45 -4.37 0.57
CA HIS A 23 0.49 -5.17 -0.65
C HIS A 23 1.67 -6.14 -0.65
N TYR A 24 2.87 -5.69 -0.28
CA TYR A 24 4.04 -6.57 -0.24
C TYR A 24 3.81 -7.75 0.70
N GLU A 25 3.37 -7.52 1.93
CA GLU A 25 3.06 -8.60 2.88
C GLU A 25 2.03 -9.59 2.33
N ARG A 26 0.96 -9.10 1.69
CA ARG A 26 -0.07 -9.97 1.10
C ARG A 26 0.44 -10.88 -0.02
N PHE A 27 1.45 -10.42 -0.79
CA PHE A 27 1.98 -11.19 -1.91
C PHE A 27 3.16 -12.08 -1.56
N ILE A 28 3.96 -11.73 -0.55
CA ILE A 28 5.12 -12.53 -0.14
C ILE A 28 4.87 -13.40 1.09
N ASP A 29 3.74 -13.21 1.78
CA ASP A 29 3.34 -13.90 3.02
C ASP A 29 4.42 -13.82 4.13
N GLU A 30 5.04 -12.64 4.24
CA GLU A 30 6.08 -12.34 5.22
C GLU A 30 5.80 -10.98 5.87
N ASN A 31 5.95 -10.92 7.21
CA ASN A 31 5.81 -9.67 7.93
C ASN A 31 7.01 -8.75 7.68
N LEU A 32 6.74 -7.54 7.23
CA LEU A 32 7.74 -6.51 7.05
C LEU A 32 8.00 -5.76 8.37
N THR A 33 9.13 -5.06 8.42
CA THR A 33 9.57 -4.35 9.62
C THR A 33 9.75 -2.85 9.35
N LYS A 34 10.00 -2.08 10.41
CA LYS A 34 10.36 -0.65 10.32
C LYS A 34 11.54 -0.36 9.38
N ASN A 35 12.38 -1.36 9.09
CA ASN A 35 13.50 -1.23 8.17
C ASN A 35 13.09 -1.43 6.71
N SER A 36 11.90 -1.95 6.46
CA SER A 36 11.35 -2.18 5.12
C SER A 36 10.78 -0.92 4.45
N ASN A 37 10.69 0.20 5.19
CA ASN A 37 10.22 1.48 4.65
C ASN A 37 11.20 2.60 4.97
N VAL A 38 11.69 3.26 3.93
CA VAL A 38 12.67 4.35 4.04
C VAL A 38 12.14 5.59 3.32
N THR A 39 11.89 6.66 4.05
CA THR A 39 11.46 7.93 3.49
C THR A 39 12.61 8.93 3.40
N THR A 40 12.52 9.88 2.48
CA THR A 40 13.46 11.02 2.36
C THR A 40 13.63 11.73 3.70
N GLY A 41 12.53 11.98 4.42
CA GLY A 41 12.58 12.63 5.74
C GLY A 41 13.43 11.85 6.75
N LYS A 42 13.26 10.53 6.85
CA LYS A 42 14.06 9.67 7.74
C LYS A 42 15.56 9.72 7.42
N ILE A 43 15.92 9.73 6.13
CA ILE A 43 17.31 9.81 5.67
C ILE A 43 17.94 11.15 6.05
N TYR A 44 17.32 12.26 5.65
CA TYR A 44 17.86 13.59 5.94
C TYR A 44 17.93 13.87 7.44
N TRP A 45 16.90 13.49 8.19
CA TRP A 45 16.89 13.62 9.65
C TRP A 45 18.05 12.88 10.31
N THR A 46 18.33 11.66 9.84
CA THR A 46 19.46 10.86 10.37
C THR A 46 20.79 11.55 10.09
N VAL A 47 21.02 12.03 8.87
CA VAL A 47 22.27 12.69 8.48
C VAL A 47 22.46 14.01 9.23
N LEU A 48 21.40 14.83 9.34
CA LEU A 48 21.44 16.10 10.10
C LEU A 48 21.75 15.86 11.58
N ASN A 49 21.18 14.83 12.18
CA ASN A 49 21.49 14.50 13.57
C ASN A 49 22.92 13.98 13.75
N LYS A 50 23.45 13.20 12.82
CA LYS A 50 24.84 12.77 12.82
C LYS A 50 25.79 13.98 12.71
N GLU A 51 25.48 14.94 11.84
CA GLU A 51 26.25 16.18 11.70
C GLU A 51 26.28 16.99 13.01
N ARG A 52 25.11 17.19 13.62
CA ARG A 52 24.98 17.93 14.90
C ARG A 52 25.71 17.27 16.07
N ARG A 53 25.80 15.95 16.09
CA ARG A 53 26.58 15.21 17.09
C ARG A 53 28.09 15.22 16.83
N GLY A 54 28.53 15.72 15.66
CA GLY A 54 29.93 15.75 15.28
C GLY A 54 30.45 14.43 14.67
N ASP A 55 29.57 13.53 14.29
CA ASP A 55 29.95 12.21 13.73
C ASP A 55 30.79 12.33 12.44
N TYR A 56 30.70 13.47 11.75
CA TYR A 56 31.49 13.78 10.53
C TYR A 56 32.76 14.59 10.80
N LEU A 57 33.17 14.77 12.07
CA LEU A 57 34.43 15.39 12.49
C LEU A 57 34.70 16.77 11.86
N GLY A 58 33.63 17.57 11.64
CA GLY A 58 33.72 18.92 11.05
C GLY A 58 33.85 18.94 9.53
N GLY A 59 33.74 17.79 8.86
CA GLY A 59 33.71 17.72 7.39
C GLY A 59 32.42 18.34 6.82
N THR A 60 32.49 18.81 5.58
CA THR A 60 31.32 19.33 4.86
C THR A 60 30.37 18.18 4.51
N VAL A 61 29.15 18.24 5.01
CA VAL A 61 28.11 17.26 4.71
C VAL A 61 27.43 17.59 3.37
N GLN A 62 27.35 16.61 2.49
CA GLN A 62 26.82 16.74 1.12
C GLN A 62 25.87 15.60 0.80
N VAL A 63 25.06 15.73 -0.25
CA VAL A 63 24.21 14.64 -0.75
C VAL A 63 25.07 13.42 -1.09
N ILE A 64 26.14 13.61 -1.85
CA ILE A 64 27.17 12.60 -2.09
C ILE A 64 28.42 12.99 -1.26
N PRO A 65 28.92 12.13 -0.37
CA PRO A 65 28.49 10.73 -0.13
C PRO A 65 27.53 10.54 1.04
N HIS A 66 27.16 11.57 1.81
CA HIS A 66 26.55 11.36 3.14
C HIS A 66 25.11 10.86 3.06
N ILE A 67 24.27 11.48 2.22
CA ILE A 67 22.89 11.04 2.01
C ILE A 67 22.87 9.70 1.26
N THR A 68 23.66 9.55 0.20
CA THR A 68 23.71 8.30 -0.57
C THR A 68 24.24 7.13 0.27
N ASN A 69 25.21 7.34 1.16
CA ASN A 69 25.70 6.31 2.07
C ASN A 69 24.63 5.91 3.10
N GLU A 70 23.86 6.84 3.63
CA GLU A 70 22.77 6.52 4.54
C GLU A 70 21.67 5.68 3.85
N ILE A 71 21.34 6.00 2.59
CA ILE A 71 20.40 5.20 1.79
C ILE A 71 20.94 3.77 1.58
N LYS A 72 22.19 3.65 1.15
CA LYS A 72 22.84 2.33 0.95
C LYS A 72 22.87 1.52 2.24
N GLU A 73 23.18 2.14 3.38
CA GLU A 73 23.18 1.48 4.68
C GLU A 73 21.80 0.91 5.04
N ARG A 74 20.71 1.58 4.67
CA ARG A 74 19.34 1.08 4.87
C ARG A 74 19.09 -0.19 4.05
N ILE A 75 19.53 -0.23 2.80
CA ILE A 75 19.40 -1.42 1.95
C ILE A 75 20.21 -2.60 2.54
N TYR A 76 21.47 -2.36 2.94
CA TYR A 76 22.29 -3.38 3.58
C TYR A 76 21.69 -3.91 4.88
N ARG A 77 21.05 -3.03 5.66
CA ARG A 77 20.46 -3.39 6.95
C ARG A 77 19.34 -4.41 6.79
N VAL A 78 18.45 -4.25 5.84
CA VAL A 78 17.37 -5.21 5.56
C VAL A 78 17.96 -6.60 5.30
N GLY A 79 18.91 -6.72 4.39
CA GLY A 79 19.52 -8.02 4.06
C GLY A 79 20.26 -8.67 5.24
N LYS A 80 20.94 -7.86 6.09
CA LYS A 80 21.66 -8.37 7.26
C LYS A 80 20.74 -8.83 8.39
N GLU A 81 19.67 -8.06 8.67
CA GLU A 81 18.77 -8.34 9.80
C GLU A 81 17.87 -9.53 9.51
N THR A 82 17.45 -9.70 8.27
CA THR A 82 16.54 -10.78 7.88
C THR A 82 17.26 -12.03 7.39
N SER A 83 18.58 -11.97 7.15
CA SER A 83 19.37 -13.08 6.58
C SER A 83 18.77 -13.64 5.29
N THR A 84 18.16 -12.77 4.49
CA THR A 84 17.50 -13.12 3.22
C THR A 84 18.51 -13.29 2.09
N ASP A 85 18.24 -14.23 1.20
CA ASP A 85 19.06 -14.48 0.00
C ASP A 85 18.86 -13.40 -1.07
N VAL A 86 17.66 -12.81 -1.15
CA VAL A 86 17.28 -11.78 -2.13
C VAL A 86 16.60 -10.62 -1.42
N VAL A 87 17.05 -9.41 -1.71
CA VAL A 87 16.42 -8.15 -1.26
C VAL A 87 15.86 -7.42 -2.47
N ILE A 88 14.56 -7.17 -2.47
CA ILE A 88 13.90 -6.36 -3.49
C ILE A 88 13.72 -4.95 -2.93
N THR A 89 14.33 -3.97 -3.60
CA THR A 89 14.24 -2.56 -3.22
C THR A 89 13.44 -1.82 -4.27
N GLU A 90 12.31 -1.27 -3.88
CA GLU A 90 11.49 -0.40 -4.72
C GLU A 90 11.90 1.06 -4.52
N ILE A 91 12.06 1.80 -5.61
CA ILE A 91 12.32 3.25 -5.61
C ILE A 91 11.07 3.94 -6.12
N GLY A 92 10.37 4.61 -5.21
CA GLY A 92 9.13 5.31 -5.52
C GLY A 92 9.34 6.57 -6.37
N GLY A 93 8.31 6.91 -7.12
CA GLY A 93 8.28 8.09 -7.98
C GLY A 93 8.70 7.82 -9.42
N THR A 94 8.56 8.85 -10.24
CA THR A 94 8.92 8.80 -11.67
C THR A 94 10.42 9.08 -11.84
N VAL A 95 11.09 8.31 -12.70
CA VAL A 95 12.48 8.58 -13.06
C VAL A 95 12.59 9.98 -13.68
N GLY A 96 13.47 10.80 -13.12
CA GLY A 96 13.62 12.22 -13.49
C GLY A 96 13.05 13.19 -12.46
N ASP A 97 12.25 12.73 -11.51
CA ASP A 97 11.78 13.57 -10.41
C ASP A 97 12.92 13.91 -9.45
N ILE A 98 12.94 15.16 -8.99
CA ILE A 98 13.99 15.69 -8.12
C ILE A 98 14.07 14.91 -6.81
N GLU A 99 12.93 14.52 -6.27
CA GLU A 99 12.79 13.82 -4.99
C GLU A 99 13.47 12.44 -5.01
N SER A 100 13.44 11.73 -6.14
CA SER A 100 14.02 10.39 -6.27
C SER A 100 15.52 10.41 -6.63
N THR A 101 16.07 11.53 -7.06
CA THR A 101 17.46 11.64 -7.53
C THR A 101 18.50 11.10 -6.54
N PRO A 102 18.48 11.41 -5.22
CA PRO A 102 19.46 10.87 -4.28
C PRO A 102 19.37 9.34 -4.13
N PHE A 103 18.16 8.77 -4.23
CA PHE A 103 17.94 7.34 -4.20
C PHE A 103 18.47 6.64 -5.45
N LEU A 104 18.20 7.18 -6.62
CA LEU A 104 18.72 6.66 -7.89
C LEU A 104 20.25 6.70 -7.91
N GLU A 105 20.87 7.79 -7.45
CA GLU A 105 22.31 7.87 -7.31
C GLU A 105 22.87 6.85 -6.30
N ALA A 106 22.17 6.64 -5.17
CA ALA A 106 22.57 5.66 -4.17
C ALA A 106 22.55 4.23 -4.72
N ILE A 107 21.49 3.82 -5.44
CA ILE A 107 21.42 2.46 -6.02
C ILE A 107 22.43 2.28 -7.16
N ARG A 108 22.73 3.34 -7.94
CA ARG A 108 23.79 3.31 -8.94
C ARG A 108 25.15 3.00 -8.29
N GLN A 109 25.47 3.67 -7.19
CA GLN A 109 26.69 3.42 -6.40
C GLN A 109 26.67 2.02 -5.78
N PHE A 110 25.52 1.62 -5.22
CA PHE A 110 25.33 0.33 -4.54
C PHE A 110 25.72 -0.84 -5.43
N VAL A 111 25.23 -0.88 -6.68
CA VAL A 111 25.58 -1.93 -7.64
C VAL A 111 27.08 -1.96 -7.96
N GLY A 112 27.74 -0.80 -7.95
CA GLY A 112 29.19 -0.71 -8.09
C GLY A 112 29.96 -1.31 -6.90
N GLU A 113 29.36 -1.27 -5.71
CA GLU A 113 29.95 -1.80 -4.47
C GLU A 113 29.73 -3.30 -4.31
N VAL A 114 28.52 -3.80 -4.61
CA VAL A 114 28.18 -5.23 -4.45
C VAL A 114 28.59 -6.10 -5.65
N GLY A 115 28.88 -5.46 -6.79
CA GLY A 115 29.15 -6.16 -8.06
C GLY A 115 27.88 -6.33 -8.91
N ARG A 116 28.05 -6.22 -10.21
CA ARG A 116 26.93 -6.33 -11.17
C ARG A 116 26.34 -7.73 -11.27
N GLU A 117 27.07 -8.73 -10.82
CA GLU A 117 26.62 -10.11 -10.72
C GLU A 117 25.69 -10.36 -9.54
N ASN A 118 25.70 -9.46 -8.56
CA ASN A 118 24.90 -9.56 -7.33
C ASN A 118 23.70 -8.60 -7.29
N ALA A 119 23.52 -7.79 -8.32
CA ALA A 119 22.40 -6.85 -8.37
C ALA A 119 21.97 -6.58 -9.81
N MET A 120 20.68 -6.31 -9.98
CA MET A 120 20.09 -5.98 -11.27
C MET A 120 19.05 -4.88 -11.11
N TYR A 121 18.69 -4.25 -12.23
CA TYR A 121 17.67 -3.22 -12.29
C TYR A 121 16.49 -3.69 -13.13
N ILE A 122 15.30 -3.62 -12.54
CA ILE A 122 14.01 -3.80 -13.21
C ILE A 122 13.37 -2.43 -13.33
N HIS A 123 13.09 -1.98 -14.54
CA HIS A 123 12.46 -0.69 -14.78
C HIS A 123 11.01 -0.88 -15.21
N VAL A 124 10.08 -0.37 -14.39
CA VAL A 124 8.64 -0.41 -14.68
C VAL A 124 8.26 0.83 -15.47
N THR A 125 7.65 0.64 -16.64
CA THR A 125 7.28 1.72 -17.56
C THR A 125 5.82 1.63 -17.99
N LEU A 126 5.35 2.63 -18.72
CA LEU A 126 4.01 2.67 -19.28
C LEU A 126 4.06 2.63 -20.81
N VAL A 127 3.29 1.72 -21.39
CA VAL A 127 2.97 1.68 -22.84
C VAL A 127 1.49 2.04 -22.99
N PRO A 128 1.15 3.34 -23.09
CA PRO A 128 -0.22 3.77 -23.11
C PRO A 128 -0.91 3.45 -24.42
N PHE A 129 -2.20 3.12 -24.35
CA PHE A 129 -3.09 3.08 -25.48
C PHE A 129 -3.72 4.45 -25.70
N ILE A 130 -3.62 4.96 -26.94
CA ILE A 130 -4.21 6.25 -27.32
C ILE A 130 -5.48 6.00 -28.12
N SER A 131 -6.62 6.17 -27.47
CA SER A 131 -7.94 5.93 -28.09
C SER A 131 -8.18 6.73 -29.37
N GLY A 132 -7.68 7.98 -29.43
CA GLY A 132 -7.85 8.83 -30.62
C GLY A 132 -7.11 8.36 -31.87
N SER A 133 -5.98 7.67 -31.73
CA SER A 133 -5.22 7.06 -32.83
C SER A 133 -5.36 5.53 -32.88
N ASN A 134 -6.08 4.95 -31.94
CA ASN A 134 -6.30 3.51 -31.79
C ASN A 134 -5.00 2.71 -31.84
N GLU A 135 -3.98 3.16 -31.11
CA GLU A 135 -2.66 2.53 -31.11
C GLU A 135 -1.96 2.62 -29.74
N LEU A 136 -1.10 1.64 -29.47
CA LEU A 136 -0.13 1.68 -28.36
C LEU A 136 1.05 2.59 -28.72
N LYS A 137 1.62 3.27 -27.70
CA LYS A 137 2.77 4.16 -27.86
C LYS A 137 3.97 3.69 -27.04
N SER A 138 5.06 3.31 -27.71
CA SER A 138 6.33 2.92 -27.07
C SER A 138 7.23 4.11 -26.65
N LYS A 139 6.92 5.32 -27.10
CA LYS A 139 7.74 6.52 -26.82
C LYS A 139 7.88 6.84 -25.35
N PRO A 140 6.83 6.79 -24.51
CA PRO A 140 6.98 7.04 -23.07
C PRO A 140 7.98 6.09 -22.41
N THR A 141 7.93 4.79 -22.71
CA THR A 141 8.92 3.80 -22.25
C THR A 141 10.34 4.16 -22.70
N GLN A 142 10.54 4.49 -23.97
CA GLN A 142 11.84 4.86 -24.50
C GLN A 142 12.41 6.10 -23.81
N HIS A 143 11.58 7.12 -23.53
CA HIS A 143 11.97 8.33 -22.81
C HIS A 143 12.33 8.02 -21.35
N SER A 144 11.52 7.23 -20.66
CA SER A 144 11.78 6.86 -19.28
C SER A 144 13.10 6.10 -19.11
N VAL A 145 13.37 5.14 -20.01
CA VAL A 145 14.66 4.42 -20.02
C VAL A 145 15.82 5.36 -20.35
N LYS A 146 15.62 6.31 -21.27
CA LYS A 146 16.66 7.30 -21.59
C LYS A 146 17.01 8.18 -20.39
N GLU A 147 16.04 8.62 -19.62
CA GLU A 147 16.28 9.35 -18.38
C GLU A 147 17.07 8.49 -17.38
N LEU A 148 16.72 7.22 -17.20
CA LEU A 148 17.44 6.30 -16.33
C LEU A 148 18.90 6.11 -16.79
N LEU A 149 19.13 5.96 -18.10
CA LEU A 149 20.46 5.89 -18.69
C LEU A 149 21.28 7.17 -18.47
N SER A 150 20.65 8.35 -18.45
CA SER A 150 21.34 9.63 -18.21
C SER A 150 21.92 9.73 -16.80
N ILE A 151 21.34 8.98 -15.85
CA ILE A 151 21.83 8.86 -14.47
C ILE A 151 22.96 7.80 -14.37
N GLY A 152 23.18 7.01 -15.43
CA GLY A 152 24.18 5.94 -15.46
C GLY A 152 23.63 4.57 -15.03
N ILE A 153 22.33 4.37 -15.06
CA ILE A 153 21.68 3.09 -14.76
C ILE A 153 21.15 2.48 -16.06
N GLN A 154 21.70 1.31 -16.44
CA GLN A 154 21.16 0.48 -17.52
C GLN A 154 20.20 -0.55 -16.92
N PRO A 155 18.91 -0.54 -17.28
CA PRO A 155 18.00 -1.59 -16.79
C PRO A 155 18.38 -2.95 -17.40
N ASN A 156 18.21 -4.01 -16.63
CA ASN A 156 18.35 -5.39 -17.10
C ASN A 156 17.03 -5.87 -17.71
N ILE A 157 15.92 -5.55 -17.04
CA ILE A 157 14.56 -5.92 -17.45
C ILE A 157 13.72 -4.65 -17.55
N VAL A 158 12.84 -4.58 -18.54
CA VAL A 158 11.82 -3.52 -18.66
C VAL A 158 10.45 -4.16 -18.56
N VAL A 159 9.70 -3.83 -17.52
CA VAL A 159 8.32 -4.24 -17.33
C VAL A 159 7.40 -3.16 -17.92
N CYS A 160 6.66 -3.53 -18.94
CA CYS A 160 5.78 -2.64 -19.70
C CYS A 160 4.33 -2.75 -19.20
N ARG A 161 3.89 -1.81 -18.38
CA ARG A 161 2.47 -1.68 -18.02
C ARG A 161 1.66 -1.27 -19.24
N THR A 162 0.58 -1.98 -19.53
CA THR A 162 -0.25 -1.75 -20.72
C THR A 162 -1.69 -2.19 -20.48
N GLU A 163 -2.62 -1.64 -21.26
CA GLU A 163 -4.02 -2.08 -21.26
C GLU A 163 -4.28 -3.18 -22.30
N LEU A 164 -3.45 -3.24 -23.33
CA LEU A 164 -3.59 -4.16 -24.45
C LEU A 164 -2.29 -4.95 -24.66
N GLU A 165 -2.39 -6.10 -25.32
CA GLU A 165 -1.23 -6.89 -25.73
C GLU A 165 -0.27 -6.08 -26.60
N ILE A 166 1.02 -6.12 -26.26
CA ILE A 166 2.08 -5.43 -27.00
C ILE A 166 2.45 -6.27 -28.23
N PRO A 167 2.28 -5.75 -29.46
CA PRO A 167 2.69 -6.46 -30.66
C PRO A 167 4.20 -6.79 -30.67
N LYS A 168 4.58 -7.91 -31.29
CA LYS A 168 5.98 -8.38 -31.34
C LYS A 168 6.94 -7.35 -31.93
N ASP A 169 6.55 -6.66 -32.97
CA ASP A 169 7.35 -5.61 -33.63
C ASP A 169 7.56 -4.40 -32.66
N MET A 170 6.56 -4.08 -31.84
CA MET A 170 6.72 -3.04 -30.82
C MET A 170 7.63 -3.51 -29.69
N ALA A 171 7.52 -4.76 -29.20
CA ALA A 171 8.42 -5.31 -28.20
C ALA A 171 9.87 -5.34 -28.72
N GLU A 172 10.11 -5.73 -29.98
CA GLU A 172 11.42 -5.67 -30.61
C GLU A 172 11.96 -4.24 -30.70
N LYS A 173 11.11 -3.28 -31.02
CA LYS A 173 11.46 -1.87 -31.05
C LYS A 173 11.83 -1.36 -29.65
N ILE A 174 11.09 -1.71 -28.60
CA ILE A 174 11.41 -1.34 -27.22
C ILE A 174 12.76 -1.95 -26.83
N SER A 175 12.97 -3.25 -27.07
CA SER A 175 14.24 -3.95 -26.83
C SER A 175 15.42 -3.21 -27.47
N LEU A 176 15.32 -2.86 -28.75
CA LEU A 176 16.37 -2.16 -29.47
C LEU A 176 16.68 -0.76 -28.87
N PHE A 177 15.63 0.04 -28.62
CA PHE A 177 15.81 1.43 -28.12
C PHE A 177 16.22 1.51 -26.64
N CYS A 178 15.85 0.50 -25.85
CA CYS A 178 16.19 0.42 -24.43
C CYS A 178 17.47 -0.36 -24.17
N ASN A 179 18.07 -0.95 -25.21
CA ASN A 179 19.30 -1.75 -25.11
C ASN A 179 19.17 -2.89 -24.09
N VAL A 180 18.08 -3.63 -24.18
CA VAL A 180 17.81 -4.84 -23.38
C VAL A 180 17.48 -6.02 -24.33
N ARG A 181 17.64 -7.27 -23.85
CA ARG A 181 17.28 -8.43 -24.65
C ARG A 181 15.77 -8.48 -24.90
N LYS A 182 15.32 -9.18 -25.92
CA LYS A 182 13.89 -9.33 -26.21
C LYS A 182 13.15 -10.04 -25.10
N GLU A 183 13.77 -11.03 -24.51
CA GLU A 183 13.27 -11.84 -23.40
C GLU A 183 13.13 -11.03 -22.10
N ASP A 184 13.79 -9.88 -22.02
CA ASP A 184 13.75 -8.98 -20.87
C ASP A 184 12.70 -7.85 -21.01
N ILE A 185 11.92 -7.87 -22.10
CA ILE A 185 10.72 -7.03 -22.26
C ILE A 185 9.53 -7.81 -21.74
N ILE A 186 9.11 -7.50 -20.53
CA ILE A 186 8.03 -8.18 -19.84
C ILE A 186 6.75 -7.35 -19.95
N GLN A 187 5.72 -7.94 -20.50
CA GLN A 187 4.42 -7.31 -20.59
C GLN A 187 3.65 -7.51 -19.28
N ASN A 188 3.05 -6.43 -18.76
CA ASN A 188 2.16 -6.47 -17.61
C ASN A 188 0.85 -5.77 -17.96
N MET A 189 -0.11 -6.52 -18.45
CA MET A 189 -1.44 -6.01 -18.79
C MET A 189 -2.25 -5.72 -17.52
N THR A 190 -3.23 -4.83 -17.66
CA THR A 190 -4.20 -4.59 -16.58
C THR A 190 -5.01 -5.87 -16.37
N ALA A 191 -4.93 -6.44 -15.17
CA ALA A 191 -5.65 -7.64 -14.79
C ALA A 191 -6.97 -7.28 -14.09
N PRO A 192 -8.02 -8.11 -14.20
CA PRO A 192 -9.26 -7.92 -13.46
C PRO A 192 -9.06 -7.97 -11.93
N SER A 193 -8.13 -8.80 -11.46
CA SER A 193 -7.72 -8.89 -10.07
C SER A 193 -6.21 -8.75 -9.93
N LEU A 194 -5.74 -8.04 -8.89
CA LEU A 194 -4.31 -7.98 -8.56
C LEU A 194 -3.71 -9.36 -8.30
N TYR A 195 -4.50 -10.29 -7.83
CA TYR A 195 -4.05 -11.67 -7.55
C TYR A 195 -3.76 -12.49 -8.81
N GLU A 196 -4.14 -12.02 -10.00
CA GLU A 196 -3.75 -12.63 -11.29
C GLU A 196 -2.36 -12.22 -11.74
N VAL A 197 -1.83 -11.10 -11.24
CA VAL A 197 -0.57 -10.51 -11.70
C VAL A 197 0.63 -11.45 -11.54
N PRO A 198 0.83 -12.18 -10.42
CA PRO A 198 1.95 -13.12 -10.29
C PRO A 198 1.96 -14.19 -11.38
N MET A 199 0.80 -14.77 -11.71
CA MET A 199 0.69 -15.77 -12.76
C MET A 199 0.94 -15.18 -14.15
N MET A 200 0.49 -13.95 -14.38
CA MET A 200 0.76 -13.23 -15.63
C MET A 200 2.26 -12.98 -15.80
N LEU A 201 2.94 -12.48 -14.78
CA LEU A 201 4.38 -12.22 -14.83
C LEU A 201 5.21 -13.50 -14.95
N GLU A 202 4.78 -14.60 -14.33
CA GLU A 202 5.40 -15.92 -14.50
C GLU A 202 5.26 -16.41 -15.96
N ASN A 203 4.08 -16.29 -16.55
CA ASN A 203 3.82 -16.67 -17.95
C ASN A 203 4.62 -15.81 -18.94
N GLU A 204 4.89 -14.55 -18.63
CA GLU A 204 5.74 -13.64 -19.40
C GLU A 204 7.24 -13.93 -19.23
N GLY A 205 7.63 -14.81 -18.30
CA GLY A 205 9.01 -15.23 -18.07
C GLY A 205 9.83 -14.27 -17.22
N LEU A 206 9.18 -13.45 -16.37
CA LEU A 206 9.90 -12.51 -15.46
C LEU A 206 10.85 -13.26 -14.53
N ALA A 207 10.40 -14.35 -13.90
CA ALA A 207 11.23 -15.14 -13.00
C ALA A 207 12.43 -15.77 -13.71
N ASP A 208 12.23 -16.32 -14.91
CA ASP A 208 13.29 -16.88 -15.77
C ASP A 208 14.37 -15.81 -16.06
N SER A 209 13.92 -14.61 -16.40
CA SER A 209 14.82 -13.49 -16.73
C SER A 209 15.61 -13.02 -15.50
N VAL A 210 14.95 -12.90 -14.32
CA VAL A 210 15.61 -12.55 -13.05
C VAL A 210 16.67 -13.60 -12.67
N CYS A 211 16.31 -14.87 -12.69
CA CYS A 211 17.25 -15.97 -12.39
C CYS A 211 18.44 -15.96 -13.35
N HIS A 212 18.22 -15.70 -14.63
CA HIS A 212 19.30 -15.60 -15.62
C HIS A 212 20.28 -14.44 -15.29
N HIS A 213 19.75 -13.26 -14.95
CA HIS A 213 20.62 -12.11 -14.67
C HIS A 213 21.40 -12.21 -13.34
N LEU A 214 20.81 -12.88 -12.35
CA LEU A 214 21.43 -13.05 -11.04
C LEU A 214 22.22 -14.38 -10.91
N GLY A 215 22.24 -15.20 -11.97
CA GLY A 215 22.92 -16.50 -11.93
C GLY A 215 22.31 -17.49 -10.93
N LEU A 216 21.01 -17.33 -10.63
CA LEU A 216 20.27 -18.19 -9.73
C LEU A 216 19.76 -19.44 -10.46
N GLU A 217 19.59 -20.53 -9.70
CA GLU A 217 18.96 -21.73 -10.24
C GLU A 217 17.49 -21.43 -10.56
N ASN A 218 17.13 -21.63 -11.82
CA ASN A 218 15.74 -21.44 -12.25
C ASN A 218 14.93 -22.67 -11.88
N ARG A 219 14.04 -22.52 -10.88
CA ARG A 219 13.08 -23.53 -10.44
C ARG A 219 11.69 -23.00 -10.74
N LYS A 220 10.86 -23.80 -11.40
CA LYS A 220 9.45 -23.42 -11.58
C LYS A 220 8.77 -23.33 -10.22
N PRO A 221 8.13 -22.20 -9.92
CA PRO A 221 7.37 -22.06 -8.69
C PRO A 221 6.14 -22.96 -8.70
N ASP A 222 5.76 -23.49 -7.55
CA ASP A 222 4.45 -24.11 -7.38
C ASP A 222 3.41 -23.03 -7.06
N LEU A 223 2.63 -22.65 -8.06
CA LEU A 223 1.55 -21.68 -7.93
C LEU A 223 0.16 -22.35 -7.87
N SER A 224 0.10 -23.64 -7.54
CA SER A 224 -1.17 -24.40 -7.55
C SER A 224 -2.20 -23.83 -6.57
N GLU A 225 -1.81 -23.55 -5.33
CA GLU A 225 -2.68 -22.95 -4.31
C GLU A 225 -3.09 -21.53 -4.68
N TRP A 226 -2.17 -20.74 -5.19
CA TRP A 226 -2.45 -19.38 -5.66
C TRP A 226 -3.44 -19.38 -6.83
N THR A 227 -3.22 -20.25 -7.81
CA THR A 227 -4.14 -20.44 -8.95
C THR A 227 -5.52 -20.87 -8.48
N ALA A 228 -5.61 -21.82 -7.53
CA ALA A 228 -6.87 -22.25 -6.98
C ALA A 228 -7.63 -21.12 -6.26
N MET A 229 -6.91 -20.23 -5.55
CA MET A 229 -7.50 -19.04 -4.91
C MET A 229 -8.08 -18.08 -5.96
N VAL A 230 -7.33 -17.79 -7.03
CA VAL A 230 -7.77 -16.90 -8.11
C VAL A 230 -8.97 -17.50 -8.85
N GLU A 231 -8.96 -18.80 -9.15
CA GLU A 231 -10.09 -19.48 -9.77
C GLU A 231 -11.32 -19.46 -8.86
N ARG A 232 -11.16 -19.59 -7.55
CA ARG A 232 -12.27 -19.46 -6.59
C ARG A 232 -12.86 -18.05 -6.63
N GLN A 233 -12.01 -17.01 -6.69
CA GLN A 233 -12.47 -15.63 -6.83
C GLN A 233 -13.29 -15.43 -8.12
N LYS A 234 -12.81 -15.95 -9.26
CA LYS A 234 -13.49 -15.82 -10.56
C LYS A 234 -14.82 -16.57 -10.63
N ASN A 235 -14.93 -17.68 -9.93
CA ASN A 235 -16.09 -18.56 -9.97
C ASN A 235 -17.04 -18.34 -8.79
N ALA A 236 -16.90 -17.25 -8.05
CA ALA A 236 -17.82 -16.90 -6.97
C ALA A 236 -19.26 -16.89 -7.49
N ASN A 237 -20.14 -17.61 -6.80
CA ASN A 237 -21.53 -17.83 -7.24
C ASN A 237 -22.56 -17.09 -6.38
N LYS A 238 -22.09 -16.33 -5.39
CA LYS A 238 -22.88 -15.51 -4.49
C LYS A 238 -22.33 -14.10 -4.52
N THR A 239 -23.20 -13.12 -4.37
CA THR A 239 -22.81 -11.74 -4.13
C THR A 239 -23.22 -11.36 -2.72
N VAL A 240 -22.32 -10.72 -1.98
CA VAL A 240 -22.59 -10.18 -0.64
C VAL A 240 -22.28 -8.70 -0.66
N THR A 241 -23.26 -7.90 -0.29
CA THR A 241 -23.13 -6.44 -0.27
C THR A 241 -22.76 -5.95 1.13
N ILE A 242 -21.58 -5.36 1.29
CA ILE A 242 -21.10 -4.82 2.57
C ILE A 242 -21.09 -3.29 2.51
N GLY A 243 -21.88 -2.66 3.40
CA GLY A 243 -21.82 -1.21 3.60
C GLY A 243 -20.59 -0.83 4.43
N LEU A 244 -19.61 -0.17 3.83
CA LEU A 244 -18.47 0.41 4.55
C LEU A 244 -18.81 1.87 4.88
N VAL A 245 -19.19 2.11 6.13
CA VAL A 245 -19.62 3.42 6.61
C VAL A 245 -18.46 4.14 7.27
N GLY A 246 -17.87 5.09 6.56
CA GLY A 246 -16.62 5.72 6.99
C GLY A 246 -16.53 7.22 6.69
N LYS A 247 -15.47 7.84 7.21
CA LYS A 247 -15.17 9.27 7.02
C LYS A 247 -14.36 9.55 5.75
N TYR A 248 -13.60 8.55 5.25
CA TYR A 248 -12.60 8.74 4.20
C TYR A 248 -12.97 8.03 2.90
N VAL A 249 -14.25 7.72 2.72
CA VAL A 249 -14.76 6.93 1.58
C VAL A 249 -14.59 7.61 0.21
N ALA A 250 -14.31 8.91 0.19
CA ALA A 250 -13.97 9.61 -1.05
C ALA A 250 -12.63 9.15 -1.67
N LEU A 251 -11.76 8.55 -0.86
CA LEU A 251 -10.52 7.91 -1.29
C LEU A 251 -10.54 6.45 -0.79
N PRO A 252 -10.92 5.48 -1.62
CA PRO A 252 -11.02 4.07 -1.22
C PRO A 252 -9.72 3.50 -0.63
N ASP A 253 -8.57 3.97 -1.11
CA ASP A 253 -7.25 3.58 -0.61
C ASP A 253 -7.04 3.90 0.89
N ALA A 254 -7.85 4.80 1.47
CA ALA A 254 -7.81 5.07 2.90
C ALA A 254 -8.25 3.88 3.77
N TYR A 255 -8.97 2.92 3.19
CA TYR A 255 -9.47 1.70 3.83
C TYR A 255 -9.02 0.43 3.07
N LEU A 256 -7.88 0.49 2.40
CA LEU A 256 -7.41 -0.57 1.52
C LEU A 256 -7.35 -1.94 2.21
N SER A 257 -6.73 -2.03 3.39
CA SER A 257 -6.63 -3.30 4.13
C SER A 257 -8.00 -3.83 4.57
N VAL A 258 -8.94 -2.95 4.90
CA VAL A 258 -10.33 -3.35 5.22
C VAL A 258 -11.00 -3.92 3.98
N ALA A 259 -10.86 -3.27 2.84
CA ALA A 259 -11.42 -3.74 1.57
C ALA A 259 -10.81 -5.08 1.14
N GLU A 260 -9.49 -5.24 1.25
CA GLU A 260 -8.82 -6.49 0.94
C GLU A 260 -9.23 -7.62 1.90
N ALA A 261 -9.36 -7.34 3.19
CA ALA A 261 -9.84 -8.33 4.16
C ALA A 261 -11.26 -8.81 3.84
N LEU A 262 -12.14 -7.90 3.41
CA LEU A 262 -13.49 -8.27 2.95
C LEU A 262 -13.45 -9.15 1.70
N ARG A 263 -12.59 -8.82 0.72
CA ARG A 263 -12.39 -9.63 -0.49
C ARG A 263 -11.86 -11.03 -0.15
N HIS A 264 -10.86 -11.12 0.74
CA HIS A 264 -10.32 -12.41 1.20
C HIS A 264 -11.39 -13.25 1.90
N GLY A 265 -12.21 -12.61 2.76
CA GLY A 265 -13.36 -13.25 3.37
C GLY A 265 -14.35 -13.80 2.33
N GLY A 266 -14.61 -13.02 1.28
CA GLY A 266 -15.43 -13.42 0.14
C GLY A 266 -14.86 -14.64 -0.59
N ILE A 267 -13.60 -14.59 -0.99
CA ILE A 267 -12.91 -15.70 -1.69
C ILE A 267 -13.00 -16.99 -0.88
N ASN A 268 -12.79 -16.91 0.43
CA ASN A 268 -12.85 -18.10 1.30
C ASN A 268 -14.26 -18.66 1.47
N ASN A 269 -15.30 -17.87 1.21
CA ASN A 269 -16.70 -18.26 1.32
C ASN A 269 -17.42 -18.41 -0.05
N ASP A 270 -16.66 -18.48 -1.15
CA ASP A 270 -17.17 -18.56 -2.54
C ASP A 270 -18.17 -17.45 -2.88
N ALA A 271 -17.87 -16.23 -2.37
CA ALA A 271 -18.70 -15.04 -2.55
C ALA A 271 -17.91 -13.90 -3.17
N ASP A 272 -18.51 -13.18 -4.09
CA ASP A 272 -18.06 -11.87 -4.54
C ASP A 272 -18.57 -10.81 -3.57
N VAL A 273 -17.67 -9.95 -3.09
CA VAL A 273 -18.02 -8.91 -2.12
C VAL A 273 -18.12 -7.58 -2.81
N GLU A 274 -19.32 -7.06 -2.92
CA GLU A 274 -19.60 -5.70 -3.34
C GLU A 274 -19.50 -4.76 -2.13
N ILE A 275 -18.56 -3.80 -2.18
CA ILE A 275 -18.37 -2.81 -1.12
C ILE A 275 -19.08 -1.52 -1.50
N LEU A 276 -20.11 -1.17 -0.73
CA LEU A 276 -20.78 0.13 -0.83
C LEU A 276 -20.06 1.15 0.06
N TRP A 277 -19.41 2.12 -0.56
CA TRP A 277 -18.66 3.19 0.09
C TRP A 277 -19.63 4.28 0.55
N ILE A 278 -19.94 4.34 1.84
CA ILE A 278 -20.98 5.22 2.38
C ILE A 278 -20.33 6.26 3.29
N ASN A 279 -20.49 7.54 2.93
CA ASN A 279 -20.02 8.63 3.78
C ASN A 279 -20.89 8.73 5.04
N SER A 280 -20.28 8.59 6.21
CA SER A 280 -20.98 8.64 7.49
C SER A 280 -21.69 9.98 7.73
N GLU A 281 -21.21 11.09 7.15
CA GLU A 281 -21.86 12.40 7.28
C GLU A 281 -23.23 12.47 6.59
N GLU A 282 -23.53 11.54 5.68
CA GLU A 282 -24.79 11.50 4.94
C GLU A 282 -25.83 10.59 5.58
N ILE A 283 -25.50 9.94 6.69
CA ILE A 283 -26.42 9.05 7.41
C ILE A 283 -27.08 9.81 8.54
N THR A 284 -28.39 9.82 8.49
CA THR A 284 -29.29 10.35 9.52
C THR A 284 -30.42 9.35 9.74
N ALA A 285 -31.24 9.53 10.78
CA ALA A 285 -32.41 8.70 11.01
C ALA A 285 -33.36 8.61 9.79
N ASP A 286 -33.44 9.68 8.98
CA ASP A 286 -34.28 9.73 7.79
C ASP A 286 -33.66 9.05 6.57
N THR A 287 -32.34 8.96 6.49
CA THR A 287 -31.61 8.43 5.31
C THR A 287 -31.04 7.03 5.53
N ALA A 288 -31.00 6.54 6.77
CA ALA A 288 -30.37 5.26 7.12
C ALA A 288 -31.00 4.09 6.37
N GLU A 289 -32.32 4.00 6.30
CA GLU A 289 -33.01 2.93 5.59
C GLU A 289 -32.71 2.95 4.09
N GLU A 290 -32.74 4.12 3.45
CA GLU A 290 -32.45 4.26 2.02
C GLU A 290 -31.03 3.80 1.68
N LYS A 291 -30.05 4.15 2.52
CA LYS A 291 -28.63 3.88 2.27
C LYS A 291 -28.15 2.51 2.69
N LEU A 292 -28.80 1.90 3.69
CA LEU A 292 -28.30 0.69 4.35
C LEU A 292 -29.16 -0.55 4.14
N SER A 293 -30.40 -0.42 3.66
CA SER A 293 -31.32 -1.55 3.53
C SER A 293 -30.87 -2.62 2.52
N CYS A 294 -30.01 -2.24 1.56
CA CYS A 294 -29.44 -3.18 0.59
C CYS A 294 -28.19 -3.91 1.09
N CYS A 295 -27.68 -3.59 2.28
CA CYS A 295 -26.48 -4.22 2.82
C CYS A 295 -26.80 -5.53 3.53
N ASP A 296 -26.07 -6.59 3.19
CA ASP A 296 -26.07 -7.86 3.92
C ASP A 296 -25.25 -7.78 5.21
N GLY A 297 -24.33 -6.84 5.29
CA GLY A 297 -23.52 -6.55 6.46
C GLY A 297 -23.00 -5.11 6.44
N ILE A 298 -22.65 -4.59 7.61
CA ILE A 298 -22.13 -3.24 7.76
C ILE A 298 -20.79 -3.29 8.51
N ILE A 299 -19.79 -2.57 7.99
CA ILE A 299 -18.51 -2.35 8.65
C ILE A 299 -18.31 -0.85 8.89
N VAL A 300 -17.95 -0.51 10.12
CA VAL A 300 -17.61 0.87 10.50
C VAL A 300 -16.13 0.91 10.86
N PRO A 301 -15.28 1.46 10.00
CA PRO A 301 -13.83 1.45 10.18
C PRO A 301 -13.35 2.51 11.17
N GLY A 302 -12.04 2.56 11.37
CA GLY A 302 -11.35 3.58 12.16
C GLY A 302 -11.41 4.97 11.54
N GLY A 303 -11.06 5.97 12.33
CA GLY A 303 -10.96 7.37 11.93
C GLY A 303 -10.65 8.27 13.11
N PHE A 304 -10.36 9.55 12.84
CA PHE A 304 -10.02 10.55 13.84
C PHE A 304 -10.95 11.76 13.77
N GLY A 305 -11.12 12.44 14.92
CA GLY A 305 -11.92 13.65 15.05
C GLY A 305 -13.44 13.38 15.05
N ASP A 306 -14.20 14.42 15.22
CA ASP A 306 -15.65 14.41 15.48
C ASP A 306 -16.52 14.35 14.22
N ARG A 307 -15.96 14.60 13.05
CA ARG A 307 -16.67 14.59 11.78
C ARG A 307 -17.33 13.25 11.52
N GLY A 308 -18.62 13.23 11.21
CA GLY A 308 -19.37 12.02 10.80
C GLY A 308 -19.65 11.00 11.92
N ILE A 309 -19.38 11.33 13.18
CA ILE A 309 -19.58 10.44 14.34
C ILE A 309 -21.03 10.06 14.52
N GLU A 310 -21.94 11.04 14.48
CA GLU A 310 -23.37 10.77 14.67
C GLU A 310 -23.94 9.88 13.58
N GLY A 311 -23.47 10.04 12.34
CA GLY A 311 -23.88 9.15 11.26
C GLY A 311 -23.32 7.71 11.42
N MET A 312 -22.13 7.54 12.00
CA MET A 312 -21.63 6.20 12.37
C MET A 312 -22.53 5.57 13.44
N ILE A 313 -22.89 6.34 14.48
CA ILE A 313 -23.78 5.88 15.55
C ILE A 313 -25.16 5.50 14.96
N GLU A 314 -25.71 6.29 14.06
CA GLU A 314 -26.98 6.01 13.41
C GLU A 314 -26.91 4.76 12.53
N ALA A 315 -25.84 4.57 11.76
CA ALA A 315 -25.63 3.34 10.98
C ALA A 315 -25.58 2.09 11.88
N ILE A 316 -24.91 2.20 13.02
CA ILE A 316 -24.81 1.12 14.01
C ILE A 316 -26.19 0.86 14.64
N HIS A 317 -26.94 1.92 14.95
CA HIS A 317 -28.32 1.81 15.45
C HIS A 317 -29.20 1.07 14.45
N TYR A 318 -29.16 1.48 13.18
CA TYR A 318 -29.89 0.84 12.11
C TYR A 318 -29.54 -0.64 11.99
N ALA A 319 -28.26 -1.00 12.00
CA ALA A 319 -27.80 -2.38 11.93
C ALA A 319 -28.31 -3.22 13.11
N ARG A 320 -28.24 -2.69 14.33
CA ARG A 320 -28.69 -3.40 15.53
C ARG A 320 -30.21 -3.64 15.51
N VAL A 321 -31.00 -2.63 15.18
CA VAL A 321 -32.47 -2.72 15.17
C VAL A 321 -32.96 -3.67 14.08
N ASN A 322 -32.34 -3.64 12.90
CA ASN A 322 -32.68 -4.47 11.77
C ASN A 322 -31.97 -5.83 11.75
N LYS A 323 -31.11 -6.12 12.78
CA LYS A 323 -30.37 -7.36 12.90
C LYS A 323 -29.42 -7.65 11.72
N ILE A 324 -28.87 -6.60 11.13
CA ILE A 324 -27.85 -6.69 10.10
C ILE A 324 -26.51 -6.97 10.81
N PRO A 325 -25.70 -7.94 10.35
CA PRO A 325 -24.34 -8.16 10.86
C PRO A 325 -23.52 -6.87 10.85
N LEU A 326 -22.89 -6.55 11.98
CA LEU A 326 -22.11 -5.34 12.16
C LEU A 326 -20.71 -5.68 12.69
N PHE A 327 -19.71 -5.01 12.14
CA PHE A 327 -18.34 -5.02 12.67
C PHE A 327 -17.79 -3.61 12.78
N GLY A 328 -17.40 -3.22 13.98
CA GLY A 328 -16.76 -1.94 14.28
C GLY A 328 -15.28 -2.09 14.51
N ILE A 329 -14.44 -1.32 13.83
CA ILE A 329 -12.99 -1.32 13.99
C ILE A 329 -12.55 0.00 14.62
N CYS A 330 -11.76 -0.05 15.71
CA CYS A 330 -11.21 1.13 16.38
C CYS A 330 -12.32 2.14 16.73
N LEU A 331 -12.39 3.27 16.04
CA LEU A 331 -13.47 4.26 16.23
C LEU A 331 -14.86 3.64 16.04
N GLY A 332 -15.03 2.76 15.04
CA GLY A 332 -16.31 2.08 14.82
C GLY A 332 -16.74 1.21 15.99
N MET A 333 -15.79 0.51 16.63
CA MET A 333 -16.06 -0.24 17.87
C MET A 333 -16.44 0.72 19.02
N GLN A 334 -15.73 1.85 19.17
CA GLN A 334 -16.04 2.87 20.18
C GLN A 334 -17.46 3.44 19.97
N MET A 335 -17.83 3.73 18.72
CA MET A 335 -19.17 4.24 18.40
C MET A 335 -20.27 3.18 18.63
N ALA A 336 -19.95 1.91 18.48
CA ALA A 336 -20.89 0.84 18.85
C ALA A 336 -21.16 0.80 20.37
N VAL A 337 -20.14 1.03 21.19
CA VAL A 337 -20.31 1.18 22.64
C VAL A 337 -21.15 2.41 22.98
N VAL A 338 -20.90 3.53 22.33
CA VAL A 338 -21.67 4.78 22.52
C VAL A 338 -23.14 4.58 22.09
N GLU A 339 -23.38 3.95 20.95
CA GLU A 339 -24.75 3.65 20.48
C GLU A 339 -25.49 2.79 21.50
N PHE A 340 -24.87 1.71 21.95
CA PHE A 340 -25.49 0.82 22.95
C PHE A 340 -25.76 1.54 24.27
N ALA A 341 -24.84 2.36 24.72
CA ALA A 341 -25.02 3.17 25.93
C ALA A 341 -26.20 4.12 25.82
N ARG A 342 -26.33 4.81 24.70
CA ARG A 342 -27.44 5.78 24.44
C ARG A 342 -28.80 5.07 24.32
N ASN A 343 -28.88 4.05 23.47
CA ASN A 343 -30.16 3.52 23.02
C ASN A 343 -30.62 2.26 23.77
N VAL A 344 -29.72 1.58 24.49
CA VAL A 344 -30.04 0.36 25.25
C VAL A 344 -29.89 0.58 26.75
N ALA A 345 -28.77 1.17 27.20
CA ALA A 345 -28.50 1.41 28.62
C ALA A 345 -29.16 2.71 29.15
N GLY A 346 -29.76 3.54 28.28
CA GLY A 346 -30.50 4.74 28.67
C GLY A 346 -29.63 5.94 29.07
N LEU A 347 -28.35 5.94 28.70
CA LEU A 347 -27.44 7.06 28.93
C LEU A 347 -27.44 7.97 27.69
N ALA A 348 -28.49 8.79 27.53
CA ALA A 348 -28.77 9.56 26.31
C ALA A 348 -27.66 10.50 25.87
N ASP A 349 -26.79 10.94 26.79
CA ASP A 349 -25.65 11.81 26.55
C ASP A 349 -24.30 11.06 26.55
N ALA A 350 -24.32 9.74 26.47
CA ALA A 350 -23.11 8.93 26.39
C ALA A 350 -22.24 9.32 25.18
N ASN A 351 -20.93 9.47 25.40
CA ASN A 351 -20.01 9.86 24.36
C ASN A 351 -18.56 9.39 24.67
N SER A 352 -17.62 9.83 23.86
CA SER A 352 -16.18 9.72 24.11
C SER A 352 -15.62 11.03 24.66
N SER A 353 -14.67 10.95 25.57
CA SER A 353 -13.93 12.12 26.08
C SER A 353 -13.14 12.84 24.98
N GLU A 354 -12.83 12.16 23.86
CA GLU A 354 -12.22 12.79 22.68
C GLU A 354 -13.10 13.89 22.08
N PHE A 355 -14.42 13.71 22.09
CA PHE A 355 -15.38 14.62 21.47
C PHE A 355 -16.06 15.52 22.50
N THR A 356 -16.25 15.03 23.70
CA THR A 356 -16.88 15.75 24.83
C THR A 356 -16.03 15.62 26.09
N PRO A 357 -14.92 16.36 26.22
CA PRO A 357 -13.99 16.20 27.36
C PRO A 357 -14.66 16.31 28.72
N ASP A 358 -15.62 17.21 28.86
CA ASP A 358 -16.38 17.46 30.10
C ASP A 358 -17.70 16.67 30.19
N GLY A 359 -17.88 15.66 29.33
CA GLY A 359 -19.10 14.85 29.28
C GLY A 359 -19.31 14.03 30.56
N LYS A 360 -20.54 14.06 31.10
CA LYS A 360 -20.90 13.34 32.32
C LYS A 360 -20.87 11.83 32.19
N ASN A 361 -21.24 11.33 31.00
CA ASN A 361 -21.39 9.92 30.71
C ASN A 361 -20.44 9.52 29.57
N ASN A 362 -19.16 9.88 29.67
CA ASN A 362 -18.16 9.38 28.74
C ASN A 362 -17.92 7.89 28.99
N VAL A 363 -18.34 7.05 28.03
CA VAL A 363 -18.19 5.58 28.08
C VAL A 363 -16.91 5.12 27.37
N ILE A 364 -16.26 6.04 26.64
CA ILE A 364 -14.93 5.90 26.04
C ILE A 364 -14.06 7.01 26.59
N ASP A 365 -12.88 6.67 27.08
CA ASP A 365 -11.95 7.64 27.66
C ASP A 365 -10.49 7.25 27.37
N ILE A 366 -9.58 8.22 27.52
CA ILE A 366 -8.15 8.03 27.38
C ILE A 366 -7.66 7.25 28.62
N MET A 367 -6.83 6.23 28.40
CA MET A 367 -6.22 5.47 29.48
C MET A 367 -5.29 6.37 30.31
N ASP A 368 -5.25 6.15 31.63
CA ASP A 368 -4.53 7.04 32.55
C ASP A 368 -3.04 7.16 32.26
N ASP A 369 -2.42 6.07 31.79
CA ASP A 369 -1.01 6.02 31.35
C ASP A 369 -0.74 6.73 30.01
N GLN A 370 -1.78 7.10 29.27
CA GLN A 370 -1.68 7.80 27.98
C GLN A 370 -2.00 9.29 28.06
N LYS A 371 -2.43 9.81 29.22
CA LYS A 371 -2.82 11.22 29.38
C LYS A 371 -1.67 12.20 29.18
N ASP A 372 -0.44 11.80 29.51
CA ASP A 372 0.74 12.66 29.50
C ASP A 372 1.61 12.48 28.23
N ILE A 373 1.19 11.68 27.27
CA ILE A 373 1.95 11.44 26.03
C ILE A 373 1.85 12.65 25.10
N THR A 374 3.00 13.28 24.84
CA THR A 374 3.12 14.42 23.92
C THR A 374 3.55 14.02 22.51
N ASP A 375 4.33 12.95 22.38
CA ASP A 375 4.78 12.44 21.09
C ASP A 375 3.70 11.54 20.49
N LYS A 376 3.04 12.05 19.46
CA LYS A 376 2.05 11.33 18.67
C LYS A 376 2.69 10.92 17.35
N GLY A 377 2.38 9.71 16.89
CA GLY A 377 2.77 9.27 15.55
C GLY A 377 2.19 10.18 14.45
N GLY A 378 2.63 10.02 13.20
CA GLY A 378 2.12 10.78 12.06
C GLY A 378 0.62 10.63 11.82
N THR A 379 0.01 9.59 12.38
CA THR A 379 -1.45 9.34 12.42
C THR A 379 -2.12 9.81 13.70
N MET A 380 -1.46 10.58 14.54
CA MET A 380 -1.93 11.01 15.87
C MET A 380 -2.23 9.83 16.84
N ARG A 381 -1.57 8.70 16.66
CA ARG A 381 -1.67 7.57 17.59
C ARG A 381 -0.95 7.90 18.89
N LEU A 382 -1.58 7.58 20.00
CA LEU A 382 -0.96 7.66 21.31
C LEU A 382 -0.12 6.40 21.49
N GLY A 383 1.17 6.52 21.31
CA GLY A 383 2.23 5.53 21.56
C GLY A 383 1.89 4.04 21.41
N LEU A 384 2.83 3.30 20.93
CA LEU A 384 2.83 1.84 21.10
C LEU A 384 3.94 1.48 22.06
#